data_5293affeefb46e096fd0d3e332e7e871
#
_entry.id   5293affeefb46e096fd0d3e332e7e871
#
_cell.length_a   1.000
_cell.length_b   1.000
_cell.length_c   1.000
_cell.angle_alpha   90.00
_cell.angle_beta   90.00
_cell.angle_gamma   90.00
#
_symmetry.space_group_name_H-M   'P 1'
#
loop_
_entity.id
_entity.type
_entity.pdbx_description
1 polymer ?
#
loop_
_entity_poly.entity_id
_entity_poly.type
_entity_poly.pdbx_seq_one_letter_code
_entity_poly.pdbx_strand_id
1 'polypeptide(L)'
;MKGLLTAAGLFPHPPIMVPEIGGKETKKIQQTMDAVRKSMKLIMETDPETVVVMSPHNLCLPSGPAIFIKENLAGDLMYFGHPEVSMEFSVDQELAEAVMKEAEPVIPLFRMDEAAAKKFGRKIEIDWGMFVPMYFLKKAAFKGNVLLFSPCFTNYDMNKVLGEIVTNCAEKLGRRIAIVASGDLSHRLTKDSPNGYSPDGIVFDRGVMKALEGKTMEPLLTMTDDFIERIGMCGLPSVYFLFGALSGKEWSIPVLSHEGPFGVGYGVCLCLPEEADGRKEAHDIRVRLARDSIAEYLKTGKLPKPPADIPEELKERAGVFVSLHEFGALRGCIGTILPVRNSAAEEIIHNAKAAASEDPRFPPVNPYELDDLDISVDVLSAPEPISSEGDLDPKIYGVIVERGFRRGLLLPDLPGITDPRQVEIARRKAGIGTDEPVKMYRFTVRRYY
;
A
#
# COMPACT_ATOMS: atom_id res chain seq x y z
N MET A 1 -13.57 4.57 20.81
CA MET A 1 -14.21 5.17 19.58
C MET A 1 -13.22 4.96 18.45
N LYS A 2 -13.64 4.43 17.30
CA LYS A 2 -12.77 4.33 16.12
C LYS A 2 -12.33 5.75 15.75
N GLY A 3 -11.05 5.95 15.42
CA GLY A 3 -10.54 7.24 14.97
C GLY A 3 -11.31 7.75 13.76
N LEU A 4 -11.64 9.04 13.75
CA LEU A 4 -12.48 9.63 12.69
C LEU A 4 -11.68 9.94 11.41
N LEU A 5 -10.35 10.18 11.51
CA LEU A 5 -9.43 10.03 10.39
C LEU A 5 -9.10 8.54 10.26
N THR A 6 -9.65 7.89 9.24
CA THR A 6 -9.55 6.43 9.08
C THR A 6 -8.37 6.00 8.23
N ALA A 7 -7.95 6.83 7.27
CA ALA A 7 -6.78 6.63 6.43
C ALA A 7 -6.32 7.96 5.82
N ALA A 8 -5.04 8.07 5.50
CA ALA A 8 -4.51 9.24 4.79
C ALA A 8 -3.36 8.79 3.88
N GLY A 9 -3.21 9.37 2.68
CA GLY A 9 -2.12 8.95 1.81
C GLY A 9 -1.78 9.93 0.70
N LEU A 10 -0.54 9.83 0.22
CA LEU A 10 -0.04 10.47 -1.00
C LEU A 10 -0.25 9.53 -2.17
N PHE A 11 -0.83 10.05 -3.26
CA PHE A 11 -1.08 9.26 -4.46
C PHE A 11 -0.73 10.05 -5.72
N PRO A 12 0.04 9.46 -6.66
CA PRO A 12 0.31 10.08 -7.95
C PRO A 12 -0.93 10.03 -8.84
N HIS A 13 -0.95 10.93 -9.82
CA HIS A 13 -2.11 11.07 -10.70
C HIS A 13 -1.80 11.11 -12.20
N PRO A 14 -0.73 10.44 -12.71
CA PRO A 14 -0.53 10.47 -14.15
C PRO A 14 -1.66 9.73 -14.85
N PRO A 15 -2.27 10.31 -15.90
CA PRO A 15 -3.41 9.70 -16.59
C PRO A 15 -3.13 8.31 -17.15
N ILE A 16 -1.86 8.02 -17.44
CA ILE A 16 -1.38 6.70 -17.91
C ILE A 16 -1.68 5.55 -16.91
N MET A 17 -1.97 5.86 -15.63
CA MET A 17 -2.40 4.85 -14.65
C MET A 17 -3.80 4.31 -14.95
N VAL A 18 -4.63 5.07 -15.65
CA VAL A 18 -5.97 4.61 -16.07
C VAL A 18 -5.79 3.67 -17.27
N PRO A 19 -6.20 2.39 -17.18
CA PRO A 19 -5.92 1.38 -18.20
C PRO A 19 -6.41 1.76 -19.62
N GLU A 20 -7.51 2.48 -19.70
CA GLU A 20 -8.09 2.96 -20.94
C GLU A 20 -7.13 3.93 -21.67
N ILE A 21 -6.34 4.72 -20.95
CA ILE A 21 -5.33 5.64 -21.50
C ILE A 21 -3.98 4.95 -21.63
N GLY A 22 -3.51 4.33 -20.54
CA GLY A 22 -2.15 3.79 -20.48
C GLY A 22 -1.94 2.51 -21.28
N GLY A 23 -2.98 1.69 -21.47
CA GLY A 23 -2.90 0.44 -22.21
C GLY A 23 -1.71 -0.42 -21.78
N LYS A 24 -0.80 -0.71 -22.72
CA LYS A 24 0.40 -1.53 -22.46
C LYS A 24 1.48 -0.80 -21.65
N GLU A 25 1.47 0.52 -21.64
CA GLU A 25 2.45 1.34 -20.92
C GLU A 25 2.29 1.28 -19.41
N THR A 26 1.09 0.92 -18.91
CA THR A 26 0.83 0.69 -17.49
C THR A 26 1.77 -0.34 -16.87
N LYS A 27 2.31 -1.26 -17.67
CA LYS A 27 3.29 -2.26 -17.20
C LYS A 27 4.61 -1.64 -16.72
N LYS A 28 4.96 -0.45 -17.23
CA LYS A 28 6.20 0.24 -16.84
C LYS A 28 6.10 0.89 -15.45
N ILE A 29 4.87 1.04 -14.94
CA ILE A 29 4.55 1.58 -13.61
C ILE A 29 3.82 0.56 -12.75
N GLN A 30 4.16 -0.71 -12.91
CA GLN A 30 3.46 -1.80 -12.22
C GLN A 30 3.58 -1.68 -10.69
N GLN A 31 4.74 -1.26 -10.20
CA GLN A 31 4.96 -1.05 -8.77
C GLN A 31 4.02 0.03 -8.20
N THR A 32 3.90 1.17 -8.87
CA THR A 32 2.94 2.23 -8.51
C THR A 32 1.50 1.72 -8.56
N MET A 33 1.13 1.01 -9.63
CA MET A 33 -0.22 0.47 -9.81
C MET A 33 -0.62 -0.49 -8.68
N ASP A 34 0.30 -1.37 -8.28
CA ASP A 34 0.05 -2.35 -7.22
C ASP A 34 -0.02 -1.66 -5.85
N ALA A 35 0.88 -0.69 -5.58
CA ALA A 35 0.84 0.12 -4.38
C ALA A 35 -0.48 0.90 -4.25
N VAL A 36 -0.94 1.55 -5.32
CA VAL A 36 -2.22 2.27 -5.32
C VAL A 36 -3.40 1.32 -5.12
N ARG A 37 -3.46 0.18 -5.82
CA ARG A 37 -4.54 -0.82 -5.63
C ARG A 37 -4.59 -1.36 -4.21
N LYS A 38 -3.42 -1.70 -3.64
CA LYS A 38 -3.30 -2.14 -2.24
C LYS A 38 -3.81 -1.05 -1.30
N SER A 39 -3.39 0.19 -1.51
CA SER A 39 -3.82 1.33 -0.69
C SER A 39 -5.33 1.55 -0.75
N MET A 40 -5.93 1.54 -1.94
CA MET A 40 -7.38 1.76 -2.09
C MET A 40 -8.20 0.64 -1.44
N LYS A 41 -7.72 -0.60 -1.49
CA LYS A 41 -8.34 -1.72 -0.76
C LYS A 41 -8.29 -1.47 0.75
N LEU A 42 -7.13 -1.12 1.30
CA LEU A 42 -6.96 -0.84 2.73
C LEU A 42 -7.80 0.37 3.18
N ILE A 43 -7.89 1.43 2.38
CA ILE A 43 -8.78 2.57 2.65
C ILE A 43 -10.24 2.09 2.76
N MET A 44 -10.70 1.23 1.85
CA MET A 44 -12.07 0.71 1.89
C MET A 44 -12.35 -0.17 3.10
N GLU A 45 -11.36 -0.89 3.61
CA GLU A 45 -11.46 -1.68 4.86
C GLU A 45 -11.69 -0.79 6.09
N THR A 46 -11.33 0.50 6.03
CA THR A 46 -11.59 1.47 7.10
C THR A 46 -12.99 2.09 7.05
N ASP A 47 -13.78 1.80 6.02
CA ASP A 47 -15.16 2.27 5.82
C ASP A 47 -15.34 3.80 5.96
N PRO A 48 -14.65 4.63 5.14
CA PRO A 48 -14.79 6.09 5.18
C PRO A 48 -16.15 6.52 4.62
N GLU A 49 -16.79 7.48 5.30
CA GLU A 49 -18.04 8.12 4.82
C GLU A 49 -17.75 9.21 3.78
N THR A 50 -16.62 9.89 3.95
CA THR A 50 -16.19 10.97 3.06
C THR A 50 -14.71 10.82 2.71
N VAL A 51 -14.38 10.98 1.42
CA VAL A 51 -12.99 11.08 0.96
C VAL A 51 -12.66 12.54 0.66
N VAL A 52 -11.68 13.07 1.39
CA VAL A 52 -11.18 14.43 1.20
C VAL A 52 -9.99 14.38 0.27
N VAL A 53 -10.06 15.12 -0.82
CA VAL A 53 -9.03 15.15 -1.87
C VAL A 53 -8.39 16.53 -1.92
N MET A 54 -7.06 16.60 -1.86
CA MET A 54 -6.28 17.78 -2.25
C MET A 54 -5.75 17.53 -3.66
N SER A 55 -6.17 18.32 -4.65
CA SER A 55 -5.73 18.20 -6.05
C SER A 55 -5.05 19.46 -6.55
N PRO A 56 -3.83 19.37 -7.12
CA PRO A 56 -3.07 20.54 -7.58
C PRO A 56 -3.47 21.03 -8.98
N HIS A 57 -4.43 20.40 -9.66
CA HIS A 57 -4.76 20.69 -11.06
C HIS A 57 -6.10 21.37 -11.28
N ASN A 58 -6.84 21.64 -10.22
CA ASN A 58 -8.00 22.52 -10.28
C ASN A 58 -7.57 24.00 -10.17
N LEU A 59 -8.52 24.93 -9.99
CA LEU A 59 -8.21 26.34 -9.84
C LEU A 59 -7.42 26.59 -8.56
N CYS A 60 -6.09 26.79 -8.67
CA CYS A 60 -5.22 27.18 -7.58
C CYS A 60 -5.09 28.69 -7.51
N LEU A 61 -5.25 29.25 -6.32
CA LEU A 61 -5.14 30.69 -6.07
C LEU A 61 -3.82 30.99 -5.33
N PRO A 62 -3.12 32.06 -5.69
CA PRO A 62 -1.83 32.39 -5.04
C PRO A 62 -2.00 32.86 -3.59
N SER A 63 -3.18 33.31 -3.18
CA SER A 63 -3.42 33.88 -1.86
C SER A 63 -3.98 32.90 -0.83
N GLY A 64 -4.25 31.64 -1.21
CA GLY A 64 -4.71 30.61 -0.28
C GLY A 64 -5.33 29.41 -0.99
N PRO A 65 -5.57 28.32 -0.26
CA PRO A 65 -6.26 27.15 -0.80
C PRO A 65 -7.73 27.47 -1.12
N ALA A 66 -8.33 26.63 -1.97
CA ALA A 66 -9.74 26.73 -2.29
C ALA A 66 -10.49 25.43 -2.02
N ILE A 67 -11.78 25.55 -1.67
CA ILE A 67 -12.72 24.46 -1.46
C ILE A 67 -13.81 24.52 -2.52
N PHE A 68 -14.14 23.39 -3.15
CA PHE A 68 -15.11 23.32 -4.23
C PHE A 68 -16.47 22.88 -3.70
N ILE A 69 -17.47 23.76 -3.81
CA ILE A 69 -18.82 23.58 -3.27
C ILE A 69 -19.82 23.44 -4.42
N LYS A 70 -20.38 22.27 -4.55
CA LYS A 70 -21.44 21.91 -5.49
C LYS A 70 -22.20 20.73 -4.92
N GLU A 71 -23.43 20.48 -5.31
CA GLU A 71 -24.19 19.30 -4.86
C GLU A 71 -23.46 18.00 -5.24
N ASN A 72 -23.09 17.91 -6.52
CA ASN A 72 -22.30 16.78 -7.05
C ASN A 72 -21.10 17.31 -7.85
N LEU A 73 -19.97 16.68 -7.70
CA LEU A 73 -18.78 16.86 -8.52
C LEU A 73 -18.72 15.75 -9.56
N ALA A 74 -18.64 16.11 -10.83
CA ALA A 74 -18.51 15.19 -11.95
C ALA A 74 -17.27 15.54 -12.78
N GLY A 75 -16.73 14.54 -13.47
CA GLY A 75 -15.62 14.71 -14.40
C GLY A 75 -15.45 13.48 -15.27
N ASP A 76 -14.68 13.65 -16.35
CA ASP A 76 -14.34 12.61 -17.30
C ASP A 76 -12.89 12.74 -17.80
N LEU A 77 -12.50 11.83 -18.66
CA LEU A 77 -11.18 11.83 -19.29
C LEU A 77 -11.20 12.29 -20.76
N MET A 78 -12.11 13.18 -21.10
CA MET A 78 -12.26 13.72 -22.46
C MET A 78 -10.95 14.35 -22.98
N TYR A 79 -10.22 15.08 -22.14
CA TYR A 79 -8.93 15.68 -22.49
C TYR A 79 -7.86 14.65 -22.88
N PHE A 80 -8.06 13.39 -22.48
CA PHE A 80 -7.19 12.26 -22.80
C PHE A 80 -7.80 11.31 -23.84
N GLY A 81 -8.91 11.74 -24.50
CA GLY A 81 -9.57 10.99 -25.56
C GLY A 81 -10.58 9.94 -25.08
N HIS A 82 -10.91 9.90 -23.78
CA HIS A 82 -11.77 8.89 -23.17
C HIS A 82 -12.96 9.50 -22.41
N PRO A 83 -13.90 10.22 -23.08
CA PRO A 83 -15.05 10.84 -22.41
C PRO A 83 -16.02 9.80 -21.80
N GLU A 84 -15.98 8.55 -22.25
CA GLU A 84 -16.78 7.45 -21.68
C GLU A 84 -16.31 7.03 -20.28
N VAL A 85 -15.07 7.36 -19.90
CA VAL A 85 -14.55 7.13 -18.57
C VAL A 85 -14.86 8.32 -17.70
N SER A 86 -15.97 8.24 -16.97
CA SER A 86 -16.51 9.33 -16.17
C SER A 86 -16.85 8.91 -14.75
N MET A 87 -16.96 9.87 -13.87
CA MET A 87 -17.39 9.65 -12.49
C MET A 87 -18.13 10.87 -11.94
N GLU A 88 -18.96 10.63 -10.94
CA GLU A 88 -19.68 11.62 -10.19
C GLU A 88 -19.73 11.20 -8.71
N PHE A 89 -19.63 12.17 -7.81
CA PHE A 89 -19.75 12.00 -6.37
C PHE A 89 -20.52 13.14 -5.75
N SER A 90 -21.31 12.87 -4.72
CA SER A 90 -21.92 13.90 -3.90
C SER A 90 -20.88 14.55 -2.98
N VAL A 91 -21.01 15.85 -2.76
CA VAL A 91 -20.11 16.61 -1.86
C VAL A 91 -20.66 16.58 -0.45
N ASP A 92 -19.78 16.35 0.54
CA ASP A 92 -20.11 16.46 1.96
C ASP A 92 -20.29 17.95 2.35
N GLN A 93 -21.51 18.45 2.18
CA GLN A 93 -21.84 19.87 2.44
C GLN A 93 -21.65 20.26 3.91
N GLU A 94 -22.00 19.36 4.83
CA GLU A 94 -21.89 19.60 6.26
C GLU A 94 -20.42 19.77 6.68
N LEU A 95 -19.56 18.86 6.22
CA LEU A 95 -18.12 18.96 6.46
C LEU A 95 -17.53 20.20 5.77
N ALA A 96 -17.96 20.52 4.56
CA ALA A 96 -17.49 21.68 3.81
C ALA A 96 -17.78 23.00 4.55
N GLU A 97 -18.99 23.20 5.04
CA GLU A 97 -19.37 24.41 5.76
C GLU A 97 -18.68 24.48 7.15
N ALA A 98 -18.48 23.34 7.83
CA ALA A 98 -17.74 23.29 9.08
C ALA A 98 -16.27 23.70 8.87
N VAL A 99 -15.62 23.19 7.81
CA VAL A 99 -14.24 23.53 7.47
C VAL A 99 -14.10 25.00 7.11
N MET A 100 -15.00 25.54 6.31
CA MET A 100 -14.99 26.96 5.94
C MET A 100 -15.10 27.85 7.17
N LYS A 101 -16.02 27.55 8.08
CA LYS A 101 -16.24 28.32 9.31
C LYS A 101 -15.01 28.28 10.23
N GLU A 102 -14.39 27.11 10.38
CA GLU A 102 -13.20 26.94 11.23
C GLU A 102 -11.95 27.59 10.60
N ALA A 103 -11.86 27.61 9.27
CA ALA A 103 -10.74 28.20 8.55
C ALA A 103 -10.76 29.74 8.56
N GLU A 104 -11.94 30.38 8.55
CA GLU A 104 -12.12 31.83 8.42
C GLU A 104 -11.20 32.69 9.31
N PRO A 105 -11.03 32.41 10.63
CA PRO A 105 -10.15 33.17 11.50
C PRO A 105 -8.66 32.79 11.38
N VAL A 106 -8.31 31.76 10.64
CA VAL A 106 -6.96 31.12 10.67
C VAL A 106 -6.22 31.28 9.36
N ILE A 107 -6.87 30.94 8.23
CA ILE A 107 -6.29 30.99 6.88
C ILE A 107 -7.33 31.47 5.87
N PRO A 108 -6.91 32.16 4.79
CA PRO A 108 -7.81 32.45 3.69
C PRO A 108 -8.16 31.13 2.95
N LEU A 109 -9.40 30.68 3.12
CA LEU A 109 -9.95 29.53 2.38
C LEU A 109 -11.01 30.05 1.40
N PHE A 110 -10.77 29.91 0.11
CA PHE A 110 -11.63 30.44 -0.94
C PHE A 110 -12.75 29.47 -1.31
N ARG A 111 -14.00 29.91 -1.15
CA ARG A 111 -15.17 29.18 -1.64
C ARG A 111 -15.23 29.23 -3.16
N MET A 112 -15.15 28.07 -3.83
CA MET A 112 -15.38 27.91 -5.26
C MET A 112 -16.75 27.27 -5.47
N ASP A 113 -17.76 28.07 -5.63
CA ASP A 113 -19.07 27.69 -6.16
C ASP A 113 -19.15 28.05 -7.65
N GLU A 114 -20.27 27.71 -8.32
CA GLU A 114 -20.45 27.98 -9.76
C GLU A 114 -20.33 29.47 -10.10
N ALA A 115 -20.80 30.36 -9.22
CA ALA A 115 -20.71 31.80 -9.43
C ALA A 115 -19.27 32.30 -9.31
N ALA A 116 -18.51 31.79 -8.35
CA ALA A 116 -17.08 32.09 -8.17
C ALA A 116 -16.25 31.55 -9.34
N ALA A 117 -16.42 30.27 -9.70
CA ALA A 117 -15.68 29.64 -10.80
C ALA A 117 -15.90 30.35 -12.14
N LYS A 118 -17.14 30.81 -12.42
CA LYS A 118 -17.48 31.57 -13.63
C LYS A 118 -16.69 32.89 -13.75
N LYS A 119 -16.35 33.55 -12.63
CA LYS A 119 -15.52 34.77 -12.65
C LYS A 119 -14.10 34.51 -13.16
N PHE A 120 -13.62 33.28 -13.00
CA PHE A 120 -12.32 32.83 -13.52
C PHE A 120 -12.42 32.12 -14.89
N GLY A 121 -13.60 32.11 -15.52
CA GLY A 121 -13.82 31.39 -16.78
C GLY A 121 -13.71 29.86 -16.66
N ARG A 122 -13.93 29.33 -15.47
CA ARG A 122 -13.81 27.90 -15.16
C ARG A 122 -15.17 27.29 -14.82
N LYS A 123 -15.23 25.95 -14.93
CA LYS A 123 -16.32 25.13 -14.40
C LYS A 123 -15.84 24.39 -13.16
N ILE A 124 -16.77 24.05 -12.28
CA ILE A 124 -16.48 23.14 -11.17
C ILE A 124 -16.64 21.73 -11.67
N GLU A 125 -15.53 21.03 -11.76
CA GLU A 125 -15.46 19.64 -12.23
C GLU A 125 -14.33 18.89 -11.53
N ILE A 126 -14.36 17.57 -11.58
CA ILE A 126 -13.27 16.71 -11.14
C ILE A 126 -12.14 16.84 -12.17
N ASP A 127 -11.00 17.39 -11.74
CA ASP A 127 -9.78 17.42 -12.53
C ASP A 127 -9.05 16.06 -12.51
N TRP A 128 -8.05 15.87 -13.39
CA TRP A 128 -7.35 14.58 -13.46
C TRP A 128 -6.54 14.25 -12.21
N GLY A 129 -6.11 15.24 -11.43
CA GLY A 129 -5.43 15.03 -10.15
C GLY A 129 -6.33 14.38 -9.10
N MET A 130 -7.62 14.72 -9.07
CA MET A 130 -8.63 14.01 -8.30
C MET A 130 -9.06 12.72 -9.01
N PHE A 131 -9.27 12.78 -10.34
CA PHE A 131 -9.87 11.70 -11.11
C PHE A 131 -9.07 10.40 -10.98
N VAL A 132 -7.74 10.46 -11.17
CA VAL A 132 -6.91 9.25 -11.23
C VAL A 132 -6.94 8.47 -9.91
N PRO A 133 -6.64 9.03 -8.72
CA PRO A 133 -6.74 8.25 -7.48
C PRO A 133 -8.18 7.81 -7.18
N MET A 134 -9.19 8.65 -7.47
CA MET A 134 -10.59 8.30 -7.25
C MET A 134 -11.10 7.21 -8.21
N TYR A 135 -10.51 7.07 -9.41
CA TYR A 135 -10.78 5.96 -10.31
C TYR A 135 -10.50 4.62 -9.63
N PHE A 136 -9.35 4.49 -8.98
CA PHE A 136 -9.00 3.26 -8.26
C PHE A 136 -9.89 3.04 -7.03
N LEU A 137 -10.23 4.11 -6.31
CA LEU A 137 -11.13 4.01 -5.15
C LEU A 137 -12.55 3.62 -5.57
N LYS A 138 -13.06 4.17 -6.70
CA LYS A 138 -14.34 3.75 -7.29
C LYS A 138 -14.32 2.28 -7.73
N LYS A 139 -13.20 1.80 -8.31
CA LYS A 139 -13.00 0.38 -8.63
C LYS A 139 -12.96 -0.51 -7.39
N ALA A 140 -12.53 0.03 -6.24
CA ALA A 140 -12.61 -0.63 -4.93
C ALA A 140 -14.00 -0.50 -4.26
N ALA A 141 -15.01 -0.03 -5.02
CA ALA A 141 -16.42 0.09 -4.63
C ALA A 141 -16.77 1.23 -3.65
N PHE A 142 -15.98 2.29 -3.60
CA PHE A 142 -16.33 3.50 -2.84
C PHE A 142 -17.63 4.14 -3.37
N LYS A 143 -18.53 4.50 -2.46
CA LYS A 143 -19.84 5.12 -2.73
C LYS A 143 -20.16 6.30 -1.81
N GLY A 144 -19.19 6.70 -0.98
CA GLY A 144 -19.35 7.81 -0.03
C GLY A 144 -19.28 9.18 -0.70
N ASN A 145 -19.29 10.20 0.13
CA ASN A 145 -19.18 11.58 -0.29
C ASN A 145 -17.71 11.97 -0.54
N VAL A 146 -17.52 13.09 -1.22
CA VAL A 146 -16.18 13.68 -1.43
C VAL A 146 -16.14 15.13 -0.94
N LEU A 147 -14.92 15.60 -0.70
CA LEU A 147 -14.65 17.02 -0.49
C LEU A 147 -13.35 17.35 -1.23
N LEU A 148 -13.41 18.31 -2.15
CA LEU A 148 -12.29 18.67 -3.02
C LEU A 148 -11.69 20.02 -2.60
N PHE A 149 -10.36 20.03 -2.48
CA PHE A 149 -9.57 21.24 -2.30
C PHE A 149 -8.54 21.40 -3.42
N SER A 150 -8.21 22.65 -3.74
CA SER A 150 -6.96 22.98 -4.42
C SER A 150 -5.98 23.67 -3.47
N PRO A 151 -4.67 23.42 -3.61
CA PRO A 151 -3.67 23.94 -2.70
C PRO A 151 -3.28 25.38 -2.97
N CYS A 152 -2.65 26.01 -1.98
CA CYS A 152 -1.83 27.19 -2.14
C CYS A 152 -0.39 26.77 -2.47
N PHE A 153 0.17 27.28 -3.58
CA PHE A 153 1.55 26.99 -3.99
C PHE A 153 2.55 28.02 -3.49
N THR A 154 2.10 29.18 -3.02
CA THR A 154 2.96 30.28 -2.54
C THR A 154 3.22 30.22 -1.04
N ASN A 155 2.42 29.44 -0.31
CA ASN A 155 2.59 29.21 1.13
C ASN A 155 2.10 27.80 1.49
N TYR A 156 3.04 26.88 1.62
CA TYR A 156 2.73 25.48 1.89
C TYR A 156 2.16 25.25 3.29
N ASP A 157 2.51 26.08 4.28
CA ASP A 157 1.99 25.97 5.65
C ASP A 157 0.48 26.18 5.72
N MET A 158 -0.11 26.99 4.83
CA MET A 158 -1.58 27.10 4.74
C MET A 158 -2.24 25.77 4.42
N ASN A 159 -1.61 24.93 3.57
CA ASN A 159 -2.15 23.60 3.25
C ASN A 159 -2.05 22.65 4.46
N LYS A 160 -0.94 22.76 5.22
CA LYS A 160 -0.78 21.99 6.47
C LYS A 160 -1.86 22.36 7.49
N VAL A 161 -2.05 23.64 7.74
CA VAL A 161 -3.10 24.15 8.65
C VAL A 161 -4.49 23.71 8.17
N LEU A 162 -4.77 23.72 6.85
CA LEU A 162 -6.02 23.22 6.31
C LEU A 162 -6.22 21.72 6.61
N GLY A 163 -5.17 20.91 6.51
CA GLY A 163 -5.23 19.48 6.88
C GLY A 163 -5.64 19.27 8.34
N GLU A 164 -5.05 20.05 9.26
CA GLU A 164 -5.41 20.05 10.69
C GLU A 164 -6.88 20.45 10.92
N ILE A 165 -7.34 21.51 10.24
CA ILE A 165 -8.74 21.99 10.33
C ILE A 165 -9.72 20.92 9.83
N VAL A 166 -9.45 20.29 8.69
CA VAL A 166 -10.32 19.25 8.11
C VAL A 166 -10.51 18.08 9.08
N THR A 167 -9.43 17.57 9.66
CA THR A 167 -9.52 16.46 10.59
C THR A 167 -10.23 16.83 11.89
N ASN A 168 -9.98 18.04 12.43
CA ASN A 168 -10.66 18.54 13.62
C ASN A 168 -12.18 18.73 13.36
N CYS A 169 -12.57 19.21 12.18
CA CYS A 169 -13.99 19.32 11.81
C CYS A 169 -14.65 17.94 11.68
N ALA A 170 -13.98 16.98 11.06
CA ALA A 170 -14.49 15.62 10.96
C ALA A 170 -14.68 14.98 12.34
N GLU A 171 -13.75 15.22 13.28
CA GLU A 171 -13.87 14.76 14.68
C GLU A 171 -15.07 15.41 15.40
N LYS A 172 -15.25 16.72 15.25
CA LYS A 172 -16.39 17.44 15.83
C LYS A 172 -17.74 16.94 15.30
N LEU A 173 -17.80 16.56 14.04
CA LEU A 173 -19.00 16.03 13.37
C LEU A 173 -19.22 14.52 13.57
N GLY A 174 -18.24 13.80 14.12
CA GLY A 174 -18.28 12.35 14.16
C GLY A 174 -18.18 11.68 12.80
N ARG A 175 -17.61 12.35 11.80
CA ARG A 175 -17.50 11.92 10.41
C ARG A 175 -16.23 11.08 10.18
N ARG A 176 -16.39 9.85 9.66
CA ARG A 176 -15.23 9.03 9.25
C ARG A 176 -14.73 9.52 7.90
N ILE A 177 -13.49 9.99 7.86
CA ILE A 177 -12.88 10.51 6.64
C ILE A 177 -11.61 9.74 6.26
N ALA A 178 -11.35 9.62 4.95
CA ALA A 178 -10.04 9.29 4.41
C ALA A 178 -9.48 10.48 3.62
N ILE A 179 -8.15 10.68 3.68
CA ILE A 179 -7.44 11.76 2.98
C ILE A 179 -6.72 11.18 1.75
N VAL A 180 -6.94 11.80 0.61
CA VAL A 180 -6.20 11.58 -0.64
C VAL A 180 -5.45 12.86 -0.98
N ALA A 181 -4.17 12.91 -0.59
CA ALA A 181 -3.25 13.95 -1.03
C ALA A 181 -2.75 13.56 -2.43
N SER A 182 -3.29 14.21 -3.46
CA SER A 182 -2.94 13.90 -4.84
C SER A 182 -1.76 14.75 -5.30
N GLY A 183 -0.73 14.11 -5.88
CA GLY A 183 0.45 14.85 -6.34
C GLY A 183 1.53 13.96 -6.92
N ASP A 184 2.07 14.37 -8.07
CA ASP A 184 3.30 13.80 -8.59
C ASP A 184 4.50 14.53 -7.97
N LEU A 185 5.61 13.80 -7.80
CA LEU A 185 6.86 14.34 -7.29
C LEU A 185 7.62 15.09 -8.40
N SER A 186 8.93 14.96 -8.50
CA SER A 186 9.70 15.68 -9.51
C SER A 186 9.26 15.33 -10.94
N HIS A 187 9.13 16.34 -11.79
CA HIS A 187 8.89 16.18 -13.24
C HIS A 187 10.21 16.27 -14.05
N ARG A 188 11.36 16.06 -13.41
CA ARG A 188 12.69 16.26 -14.00
C ARG A 188 13.70 15.16 -13.69
N LEU A 189 13.23 13.88 -13.60
CA LEU A 189 14.09 12.77 -13.21
C LEU A 189 15.02 12.27 -14.33
N THR A 190 14.63 12.45 -15.60
CA THR A 190 15.38 11.97 -16.76
C THR A 190 15.46 13.05 -17.83
N LYS A 191 16.33 12.86 -18.84
CA LYS A 191 16.46 13.81 -19.98
C LYS A 191 15.17 13.91 -20.81
N ASP A 192 14.37 12.86 -20.82
CA ASP A 192 13.10 12.77 -21.56
C ASP A 192 11.90 13.19 -20.69
N SER A 193 12.15 13.74 -19.50
CA SER A 193 11.09 14.25 -18.61
C SER A 193 10.32 15.41 -19.23
N PRO A 194 9.04 15.60 -18.92
CA PRO A 194 8.20 16.68 -19.47
C PRO A 194 8.81 18.08 -19.30
N ASN A 195 9.50 18.31 -18.19
CA ASN A 195 10.12 19.60 -17.84
C ASN A 195 11.64 19.61 -17.99
N GLY A 196 12.21 18.63 -18.73
CA GLY A 196 13.66 18.43 -18.84
C GLY A 196 14.27 17.75 -17.62
N TYR A 197 15.59 17.72 -17.53
CA TYR A 197 16.33 17.03 -16.47
C TYR A 197 16.85 18.00 -15.42
N SER A 198 16.73 17.63 -14.15
CA SER A 198 17.44 18.26 -13.04
C SER A 198 18.04 17.18 -12.11
N PRO A 199 19.33 17.27 -11.74
CA PRO A 199 19.92 16.35 -10.76
C PRO A 199 19.26 16.49 -9.37
N ASP A 200 18.63 17.63 -9.09
CA ASP A 200 17.90 17.88 -7.85
C ASP A 200 16.57 17.10 -7.79
N GLY A 201 16.03 16.64 -8.94
CA GLY A 201 14.76 15.90 -9.00
C GLY A 201 14.72 14.67 -8.10
N ILE A 202 15.72 13.80 -8.24
CA ILE A 202 15.78 12.58 -7.40
C ILE A 202 16.10 12.89 -5.93
N VAL A 203 16.81 13.99 -5.66
CA VAL A 203 17.10 14.45 -4.29
C VAL A 203 15.81 14.88 -3.61
N PHE A 204 14.95 15.62 -4.34
CA PHE A 204 13.63 16.02 -3.87
C PHE A 204 12.74 14.80 -3.58
N ASP A 205 12.62 13.88 -4.53
CA ASP A 205 11.78 12.69 -4.38
C ASP A 205 12.19 11.89 -3.14
N ARG A 206 13.49 11.62 -2.99
CA ARG A 206 14.02 10.95 -1.80
C ARG A 206 13.74 11.72 -0.50
N GLY A 207 13.83 13.04 -0.54
CA GLY A 207 13.51 13.90 0.60
C GLY A 207 12.06 13.77 1.04
N VAL A 208 11.12 13.77 0.09
CA VAL A 208 9.68 13.57 0.36
C VAL A 208 9.41 12.17 0.91
N MET A 209 9.95 11.13 0.25
CA MET A 209 9.74 9.75 0.70
C MET A 209 10.34 9.52 2.09
N LYS A 210 11.53 10.06 2.37
CA LYS A 210 12.15 10.00 3.69
C LYS A 210 11.34 10.75 4.76
N ALA A 211 10.74 11.90 4.42
CA ALA A 211 9.86 12.64 5.32
C ALA A 211 8.64 11.80 5.72
N LEU A 212 8.01 11.15 4.75
CA LEU A 212 6.85 10.26 4.97
C LEU A 212 7.24 9.04 5.80
N GLU A 213 8.29 8.31 5.41
CA GLU A 213 8.80 7.14 6.11
C GLU A 213 9.21 7.46 7.56
N GLY A 214 9.95 8.55 7.76
CA GLY A 214 10.39 9.02 9.07
C GLY A 214 9.30 9.72 9.89
N LYS A 215 8.08 9.88 9.34
CA LYS A 215 6.95 10.57 9.99
C LYS A 215 7.30 11.99 10.46
N THR A 216 8.15 12.69 9.69
CA THR A 216 8.68 14.01 10.05
C THR A 216 8.78 14.93 8.84
N MET A 217 8.48 16.21 9.04
CA MET A 217 8.65 17.22 8.00
C MET A 217 10.09 17.75 7.87
N GLU A 218 11.00 17.36 8.74
CA GLU A 218 12.37 17.91 8.79
C GLU A 218 13.08 17.91 7.43
N PRO A 219 13.05 16.84 6.60
CA PRO A 219 13.66 16.87 5.27
C PRO A 219 13.04 17.90 4.32
N LEU A 220 11.76 18.25 4.50
CA LEU A 220 11.05 19.20 3.65
C LEU A 220 11.37 20.66 4.03
N LEU A 221 11.54 20.93 5.32
CA LEU A 221 11.82 22.27 5.85
C LEU A 221 13.18 22.82 5.41
N THR A 222 14.09 21.96 4.94
CA THR A 222 15.41 22.36 4.41
C THR A 222 15.40 22.72 2.93
N MET A 223 14.27 22.51 2.22
CA MET A 223 14.12 22.80 0.81
C MET A 223 13.87 24.29 0.58
N THR A 224 14.75 24.96 -0.15
CA THR A 224 14.59 26.37 -0.49
C THR A 224 13.68 26.57 -1.71
N ASP A 225 13.11 27.75 -1.87
CA ASP A 225 12.27 28.08 -3.03
C ASP A 225 13.03 27.88 -4.36
N ASP A 226 14.28 28.31 -4.44
CA ASP A 226 15.15 28.10 -5.61
C ASP A 226 15.37 26.61 -5.92
N PHE A 227 15.47 25.77 -4.89
CA PHE A 227 15.56 24.32 -5.06
C PHE A 227 14.25 23.77 -5.64
N ILE A 228 13.10 24.16 -5.07
CA ILE A 228 11.77 23.71 -5.48
C ILE A 228 11.44 24.12 -6.93
N GLU A 229 11.81 25.35 -7.36
CA GLU A 229 11.63 25.80 -8.75
C GLU A 229 12.35 24.91 -9.76
N ARG A 230 13.54 24.39 -9.40
CA ARG A 230 14.30 23.49 -10.27
C ARG A 230 13.72 22.09 -10.41
N ILE A 231 12.75 21.72 -9.57
CA ILE A 231 12.16 20.37 -9.52
C ILE A 231 11.00 20.19 -10.47
N GLY A 232 10.14 21.24 -10.61
CA GLY A 232 8.94 21.16 -11.45
C GLY A 232 7.96 20.11 -10.95
N MET A 233 7.61 20.15 -9.67
CA MET A 233 6.69 19.23 -9.01
C MET A 233 5.28 19.81 -8.86
N CYS A 234 4.28 18.98 -8.56
CA CYS A 234 2.96 19.42 -8.16
C CYS A 234 2.50 18.89 -6.78
N GLY A 235 3.18 17.87 -6.24
CA GLY A 235 2.74 17.14 -5.07
C GLY A 235 3.10 17.75 -3.71
N LEU A 236 4.10 18.63 -3.60
CA LEU A 236 4.57 19.13 -2.31
C LEU A 236 3.49 19.81 -1.47
N PRO A 237 2.62 20.68 -2.02
CA PRO A 237 1.53 21.27 -1.23
C PRO A 237 0.57 20.22 -0.65
N SER A 238 0.29 19.15 -1.41
CA SER A 238 -0.54 18.03 -0.96
C SER A 238 0.14 17.21 0.14
N VAL A 239 1.47 17.09 0.11
CA VAL A 239 2.26 16.49 1.19
C VAL A 239 2.15 17.31 2.48
N TYR A 240 2.22 18.64 2.41
CA TYR A 240 1.99 19.50 3.58
C TYR A 240 0.58 19.32 4.15
N PHE A 241 -0.43 19.27 3.29
CA PHE A 241 -1.81 18.97 3.71
C PHE A 241 -1.91 17.63 4.42
N LEU A 242 -1.26 16.59 3.88
CA LEU A 242 -1.22 15.25 4.47
C LEU A 242 -0.60 15.28 5.87
N PHE A 243 0.55 15.93 6.03
CA PHE A 243 1.18 16.07 7.36
C PHE A 243 0.31 16.85 8.35
N GLY A 244 -0.43 17.86 7.88
CA GLY A 244 -1.42 18.55 8.70
C GLY A 244 -2.53 17.64 9.17
N ALA A 245 -3.11 16.86 8.27
CA ALA A 245 -4.17 15.91 8.60
C ALA A 245 -3.72 14.83 9.60
N LEU A 246 -2.45 14.45 9.58
CA LEU A 246 -1.83 13.46 10.48
C LEU A 246 -1.25 14.08 11.77
N SER A 247 -1.31 15.40 11.92
CA SER A 247 -0.73 16.11 13.06
C SER A 247 -1.33 15.62 14.38
N GLY A 248 -0.45 15.33 15.36
CA GLY A 248 -0.86 14.87 16.69
C GLY A 248 -1.45 13.45 16.75
N LYS A 249 -1.32 12.68 15.68
CA LYS A 249 -1.79 11.29 15.60
C LYS A 249 -0.61 10.34 15.42
N GLU A 250 -0.69 9.16 16.04
CA GLU A 250 0.20 8.04 15.70
C GLU A 250 -0.35 7.32 14.47
N TRP A 251 0.53 6.90 13.59
CA TRP A 251 0.15 6.26 12.32
C TRP A 251 1.22 5.29 11.83
N SER A 252 0.77 4.21 11.17
CA SER A 252 1.61 3.23 10.50
C SER A 252 1.62 3.48 8.99
N ILE A 253 2.62 2.93 8.30
CA ILE A 253 2.77 3.06 6.84
C ILE A 253 2.74 1.67 6.21
N PRO A 254 1.55 1.09 5.95
CA PRO A 254 1.43 -0.24 5.35
C PRO A 254 1.79 -0.28 3.86
N VAL A 255 1.87 0.88 3.20
CA VAL A 255 2.27 1.01 1.80
C VAL A 255 3.18 2.21 1.63
N LEU A 256 4.38 1.97 1.11
CA LEU A 256 5.33 3.00 0.68
C LEU A 256 5.97 2.53 -0.63
N SER A 257 5.95 3.39 -1.66
CA SER A 257 6.49 3.05 -2.98
C SER A 257 6.93 4.29 -3.73
N HIS A 258 8.00 4.17 -4.53
CA HIS A 258 8.46 5.24 -5.42
C HIS A 258 9.06 4.65 -6.68
N GLU A 259 8.66 5.15 -7.84
CA GLU A 259 9.28 4.90 -9.14
C GLU A 259 9.11 6.11 -10.06
N GLY A 260 9.84 6.16 -11.18
CA GLY A 260 9.75 7.30 -12.10
C GLY A 260 10.18 6.98 -13.54
N PRO A 261 9.62 5.91 -14.18
CA PRO A 261 10.10 5.44 -15.49
C PRO A 261 9.85 6.40 -16.64
N PHE A 262 8.95 7.38 -16.47
CA PHE A 262 8.64 8.41 -17.47
C PHE A 262 9.25 9.77 -17.13
N GLY A 263 10.21 9.79 -16.21
CA GLY A 263 10.87 11.03 -15.80
C GLY A 263 10.06 11.89 -14.82
N VAL A 264 8.92 11.38 -14.36
CA VAL A 264 8.08 11.95 -13.30
C VAL A 264 8.10 11.01 -12.11
N GLY A 265 8.33 11.53 -10.90
CA GLY A 265 8.34 10.75 -9.68
C GLY A 265 6.94 10.39 -9.20
N TYR A 266 6.65 9.11 -9.08
CA TYR A 266 5.39 8.57 -8.60
C TYR A 266 5.57 8.04 -7.19
N GLY A 267 5.28 8.88 -6.20
CA GLY A 267 5.30 8.51 -4.79
C GLY A 267 3.93 7.99 -4.34
N VAL A 268 3.89 6.83 -3.71
CA VAL A 268 2.71 6.29 -3.04
C VAL A 268 3.04 6.09 -1.58
N CYS A 269 2.22 6.66 -0.69
CA CYS A 269 2.32 6.43 0.74
C CYS A 269 0.89 6.30 1.30
N LEU A 270 0.60 5.23 1.99
CA LEU A 270 -0.62 5.09 2.77
C LEU A 270 -0.27 5.08 4.24
N CYS A 271 -0.91 5.97 4.99
CA CYS A 271 -0.87 6.07 6.44
C CYS A 271 -2.20 5.59 7.00
N LEU A 272 -2.15 4.67 7.96
CA LEU A 272 -3.31 4.26 8.75
C LEU A 272 -3.08 4.75 10.18
N PRO A 273 -3.95 5.63 10.72
CA PRO A 273 -3.83 6.07 12.11
C PRO A 273 -3.85 4.85 13.04
N GLU A 274 -2.88 4.78 13.95
CA GLU A 274 -2.89 3.77 15.00
C GLU A 274 -4.01 4.14 15.99
N GLU A 275 -4.89 3.19 16.32
CA GLU A 275 -5.89 3.41 17.36
C GLU A 275 -5.14 3.69 18.67
N ALA A 276 -5.57 4.71 19.41
CA ALA A 276 -5.01 5.07 20.71
C ALA A 276 -5.18 3.98 21.79
N ASP A 277 -5.78 2.88 21.43
CA ASP A 277 -5.95 1.69 22.24
C ASP A 277 -4.99 0.63 21.71
N GLY A 278 -3.84 0.50 22.33
CA GLY A 278 -2.80 -0.54 22.38
C GLY A 278 -2.89 -1.80 21.53
N ARG A 279 -3.52 -1.75 20.38
CA ARG A 279 -3.35 -2.72 19.33
C ARG A 279 -2.32 -2.18 18.33
N LYS A 280 -1.03 -2.28 18.69
CA LYS A 280 -0.12 -2.86 17.70
C LYS A 280 -0.91 -4.05 17.18
N GLU A 281 -1.21 -4.13 15.88
CA GLU A 281 -1.57 -5.41 15.30
C GLU A 281 -0.52 -6.37 15.85
N ALA A 282 -0.95 -7.17 16.81
CA ALA A 282 -0.08 -8.22 17.30
C ALA A 282 -0.03 -9.15 16.10
N HIS A 283 0.99 -8.96 15.24
CA HIS A 283 1.34 -9.98 14.27
C HIS A 283 1.22 -11.29 14.99
N ASP A 284 0.53 -12.25 14.38
CA ASP A 284 0.38 -13.56 14.99
C ASP A 284 1.72 -13.98 15.61
N ILE A 285 1.67 -14.59 16.76
CA ILE A 285 2.88 -14.95 17.51
C ILE A 285 3.90 -15.72 16.65
N ARG A 286 3.45 -16.43 15.61
CA ARG A 286 4.29 -17.15 14.65
C ARG A 286 5.08 -16.18 13.78
N VAL A 287 4.42 -15.13 13.31
CA VAL A 287 5.01 -14.07 12.47
C VAL A 287 6.01 -13.26 13.29
N ARG A 288 5.65 -12.89 14.52
CA ARG A 288 6.58 -12.23 15.46
C ARG A 288 7.80 -13.06 15.72
N LEU A 289 7.61 -14.36 15.99
CA LEU A 289 8.71 -15.30 16.23
C LEU A 289 9.64 -15.40 15.01
N ALA A 290 9.10 -15.42 13.80
CA ALA A 290 9.88 -15.39 12.57
C ALA A 290 10.67 -14.09 12.43
N ARG A 291 10.05 -12.93 12.62
CA ARG A 291 10.67 -11.60 12.55
C ARG A 291 11.79 -11.44 13.57
N ASP A 292 11.52 -11.77 14.83
CA ASP A 292 12.49 -11.69 15.93
C ASP A 292 13.69 -12.60 15.68
N SER A 293 13.45 -13.77 15.08
CA SER A 293 14.52 -14.72 14.71
C SER A 293 15.42 -14.18 13.61
N ILE A 294 14.86 -13.53 12.59
CA ILE A 294 15.63 -12.87 11.55
C ILE A 294 16.42 -11.70 12.15
N ALA A 295 15.77 -10.85 12.96
CA ALA A 295 16.40 -9.70 13.60
C ALA A 295 17.61 -10.11 14.46
N GLU A 296 17.43 -11.11 15.32
CA GLU A 296 18.51 -11.63 16.18
C GLU A 296 19.65 -12.21 15.37
N TYR A 297 19.32 -13.00 14.32
CA TYR A 297 20.32 -13.58 13.44
C TYR A 297 21.12 -12.52 12.68
N LEU A 298 20.46 -11.54 12.10
CA LEU A 298 21.14 -10.44 11.36
C LEU A 298 22.05 -9.61 12.28
N LYS A 299 21.65 -9.44 13.55
CA LYS A 299 22.40 -8.67 14.53
C LYS A 299 23.59 -9.43 15.14
N THR A 300 23.42 -10.74 15.43
CA THR A 300 24.35 -11.50 16.27
C THR A 300 24.95 -12.72 15.58
N GLY A 301 24.40 -13.13 14.44
CA GLY A 301 24.73 -14.40 13.76
C GLY A 301 24.19 -15.65 14.49
N LYS A 302 23.36 -15.49 15.55
CA LYS A 302 22.82 -16.60 16.35
C LYS A 302 21.31 -16.63 16.26
N LEU A 303 20.73 -17.81 16.43
CA LEU A 303 19.28 -17.99 16.51
C LEU A 303 18.82 -17.89 17.98
N PRO A 304 17.66 -17.27 18.24
CA PRO A 304 17.05 -17.27 19.55
C PRO A 304 16.54 -18.68 19.90
N LYS A 305 16.29 -18.93 21.17
CA LYS A 305 15.51 -20.08 21.63
C LYS A 305 14.02 -19.73 21.59
N PRO A 306 13.14 -20.74 21.40
CA PRO A 306 11.70 -20.50 21.53
C PRO A 306 11.39 -19.86 22.90
N PRO A 307 10.52 -18.83 22.97
CA PRO A 307 10.08 -18.27 24.24
C PRO A 307 9.39 -19.33 25.11
N ALA A 308 9.49 -19.20 26.41
CA ALA A 308 8.85 -20.15 27.33
C ALA A 308 7.32 -20.05 27.33
N ASP A 309 6.80 -18.84 27.08
CA ASP A 309 5.37 -18.54 27.05
C ASP A 309 4.86 -18.47 25.60
N ILE A 310 4.69 -19.65 24.99
CA ILE A 310 4.12 -19.83 23.64
C ILE A 310 2.87 -20.72 23.71
N PRO A 311 1.90 -20.51 22.80
CA PRO A 311 0.73 -21.38 22.66
C PRO A 311 1.12 -22.86 22.54
N GLU A 312 0.29 -23.74 23.09
CA GLU A 312 0.56 -25.18 23.13
C GLU A 312 0.75 -25.75 21.71
N GLU A 313 -0.03 -25.27 20.74
CA GLU A 313 0.07 -25.67 19.32
C GLU A 313 1.45 -25.37 18.70
N LEU A 314 2.22 -24.43 19.22
CA LEU A 314 3.59 -24.14 18.76
C LEU A 314 4.63 -25.05 19.42
N LYS A 315 4.28 -25.74 20.48
CA LYS A 315 5.11 -26.76 21.12
C LYS A 315 5.02 -28.11 20.40
N GLU A 316 3.94 -28.31 19.65
CA GLU A 316 3.76 -29.50 18.82
C GLU A 316 4.64 -29.44 17.56
N ARG A 317 4.88 -30.61 16.97
CA ARG A 317 5.67 -30.76 15.74
C ARG A 317 4.79 -30.52 14.53
N ALA A 318 5.16 -29.59 13.65
CA ALA A 318 4.47 -29.32 12.38
C ALA A 318 5.48 -28.96 11.29
N GLY A 319 5.14 -29.24 10.03
CA GLY A 319 5.83 -28.64 8.89
C GLY A 319 5.53 -27.15 8.82
N VAL A 320 6.51 -26.32 8.49
CA VAL A 320 6.37 -24.87 8.46
C VAL A 320 7.08 -24.29 7.23
N PHE A 321 6.46 -23.31 6.57
CA PHE A 321 7.14 -22.44 5.61
C PHE A 321 7.14 -21.01 6.14
N VAL A 322 8.24 -20.31 5.92
CA VAL A 322 8.36 -18.88 6.17
C VAL A 322 8.62 -18.20 4.83
N SER A 323 7.74 -17.27 4.45
CA SER A 323 7.86 -16.47 3.23
C SER A 323 8.12 -15.02 3.61
N LEU A 324 9.08 -14.44 2.94
CA LEU A 324 9.46 -13.03 3.05
C LEU A 324 9.07 -12.35 1.73
N HIS A 325 8.34 -11.26 1.82
CA HIS A 325 8.04 -10.40 0.68
C HIS A 325 8.56 -9.01 0.98
N GLU A 326 9.06 -8.34 -0.02
CA GLU A 326 9.49 -6.95 0.03
C GLU A 326 8.75 -6.20 -1.06
N PHE A 327 7.99 -5.18 -0.70
CA PHE A 327 7.13 -4.40 -1.62
C PHE A 327 6.20 -5.28 -2.48
N GLY A 328 5.67 -6.36 -1.89
CA GLY A 328 4.78 -7.31 -2.55
C GLY A 328 5.47 -8.36 -3.44
N ALA A 329 6.78 -8.25 -3.68
CA ALA A 329 7.56 -9.23 -4.40
C ALA A 329 8.15 -10.29 -3.44
N LEU A 330 8.26 -11.55 -3.91
CA LEU A 330 8.92 -12.59 -3.12
C LEU A 330 10.40 -12.22 -2.92
N ARG A 331 10.86 -12.20 -1.65
CA ARG A 331 12.24 -11.89 -1.24
C ARG A 331 12.97 -13.10 -0.65
N GLY A 332 12.24 -14.11 -0.19
CA GLY A 332 12.76 -15.37 0.31
C GLY A 332 11.63 -16.29 0.74
N CYS A 333 11.80 -17.58 0.59
CA CYS A 333 10.82 -18.58 1.06
C CYS A 333 11.48 -19.92 1.26
N ILE A 334 11.56 -20.36 2.50
CA ILE A 334 12.09 -21.69 2.87
C ILE A 334 11.13 -22.34 3.85
N GLY A 335 11.04 -23.67 3.77
CA GLY A 335 10.21 -24.45 4.69
C GLY A 335 10.51 -25.92 4.70
N THR A 336 9.93 -26.59 5.67
CA THR A 336 9.99 -28.04 5.89
C THR A 336 8.60 -28.64 5.75
N ILE A 337 8.47 -29.64 4.91
CA ILE A 337 7.19 -30.33 4.66
C ILE A 337 6.80 -31.18 5.88
N LEU A 338 7.76 -31.92 6.39
CA LEU A 338 7.63 -32.68 7.62
C LEU A 338 8.52 -32.07 8.69
N PRO A 339 8.08 -32.08 9.95
CA PRO A 339 8.84 -31.48 11.03
C PRO A 339 10.19 -32.20 11.22
N VAL A 340 11.27 -31.45 11.18
CA VAL A 340 12.63 -31.93 11.45
C VAL A 340 13.14 -31.44 12.81
N ARG A 341 12.39 -30.52 13.46
CA ARG A 341 12.69 -29.99 14.80
C ARG A 341 11.72 -30.54 15.84
N ASN A 342 11.96 -30.20 17.12
CA ASN A 342 11.16 -30.68 18.22
C ASN A 342 9.81 -30.01 18.37
N SER A 343 9.63 -28.81 17.77
CA SER A 343 8.40 -28.03 17.83
C SER A 343 8.21 -27.16 16.58
N ALA A 344 6.97 -26.72 16.32
CA ALA A 344 6.67 -25.75 15.28
C ALA A 344 7.39 -24.41 15.52
N ALA A 345 7.57 -24.00 16.78
CA ALA A 345 8.35 -22.81 17.10
C ALA A 345 9.80 -22.92 16.67
N GLU A 346 10.46 -24.06 16.88
CA GLU A 346 11.82 -24.30 16.39
C GLU A 346 11.88 -24.34 14.86
N GLU A 347 10.87 -24.92 14.18
CA GLU A 347 10.78 -24.88 12.71
C GLU A 347 10.67 -23.45 12.19
N ILE A 348 9.81 -22.61 12.81
CA ILE A 348 9.67 -21.20 12.45
C ILE A 348 11.01 -20.48 12.55
N ILE A 349 11.70 -20.59 13.69
CA ILE A 349 12.99 -19.93 13.95
C ILE A 349 14.02 -20.29 12.88
N HIS A 350 14.15 -21.58 12.59
CA HIS A 350 15.14 -22.06 11.62
C HIS A 350 14.78 -21.73 10.18
N ASN A 351 13.50 -21.86 9.81
CA ASN A 351 13.03 -21.55 8.45
C ASN A 351 13.02 -20.04 8.18
N ALA A 352 12.75 -19.21 9.18
CA ALA A 352 12.86 -17.75 9.08
C ALA A 352 14.30 -17.33 8.74
N LYS A 353 15.29 -17.86 9.48
CA LYS A 353 16.71 -17.63 9.18
C LYS A 353 17.09 -18.16 7.78
N ALA A 354 16.64 -19.35 7.42
CA ALA A 354 16.95 -19.93 6.13
C ALA A 354 16.30 -19.12 4.98
N ALA A 355 15.06 -18.67 5.13
CA ALA A 355 14.41 -17.79 4.16
C ALA A 355 15.16 -16.46 3.97
N ALA A 356 15.72 -15.91 5.06
CA ALA A 356 16.47 -14.67 5.01
C ALA A 356 17.91 -14.79 4.48
N SER A 357 18.55 -15.96 4.58
CA SER A 357 19.99 -16.09 4.31
C SER A 357 20.44 -17.29 3.48
N GLU A 358 19.55 -18.25 3.21
CA GLU A 358 19.91 -19.53 2.57
C GLU A 358 19.03 -19.85 1.35
N ASP A 359 18.09 -18.98 0.98
CA ASP A 359 17.31 -19.17 -0.25
C ASP A 359 18.21 -18.88 -1.46
N PRO A 360 18.51 -19.90 -2.30
CA PRO A 360 19.47 -19.74 -3.39
C PRO A 360 19.00 -18.80 -4.52
N ARG A 361 17.73 -18.38 -4.49
CA ARG A 361 17.17 -17.48 -5.50
C ARG A 361 17.48 -16.01 -5.20
N PHE A 362 17.87 -15.68 -3.96
CA PHE A 362 18.04 -14.32 -3.48
C PHE A 362 19.36 -14.15 -2.71
N PRO A 363 19.97 -12.95 -2.72
CA PRO A 363 21.06 -12.64 -1.82
C PRO A 363 20.54 -12.62 -0.36
N PRO A 364 21.42 -12.83 0.65
CA PRO A 364 21.03 -12.69 2.05
C PRO A 364 20.37 -11.33 2.33
N VAL A 365 19.36 -11.34 3.18
CA VAL A 365 18.67 -10.13 3.64
C VAL A 365 19.63 -9.24 4.44
N ASN A 366 19.64 -7.95 4.16
CA ASN A 366 20.41 -6.97 4.92
C ASN A 366 19.61 -6.45 6.13
N PRO A 367 20.27 -6.02 7.22
CA PRO A 367 19.58 -5.50 8.40
C PRO A 367 18.60 -4.36 8.12
N TYR A 368 18.89 -3.50 7.12
CA TYR A 368 18.03 -2.37 6.76
C TYR A 368 16.77 -2.77 5.96
N GLU A 369 16.70 -4.01 5.42
CA GLU A 369 15.52 -4.51 4.73
C GLU A 369 14.46 -5.08 5.71
N LEU A 370 14.85 -5.35 6.97
CA LEU A 370 14.00 -6.07 7.92
C LEU A 370 12.64 -5.39 8.17
N ASP A 371 12.64 -4.06 8.24
CA ASP A 371 11.43 -3.28 8.49
C ASP A 371 10.47 -3.26 7.29
N ASP A 372 11.02 -3.48 6.08
CA ASP A 372 10.27 -3.52 4.82
C ASP A 372 9.76 -4.93 4.46
N LEU A 373 10.12 -5.95 5.26
CA LEU A 373 9.69 -7.32 5.00
C LEU A 373 8.27 -7.59 5.51
N ASP A 374 7.38 -7.95 4.60
CA ASP A 374 6.12 -8.63 4.93
C ASP A 374 6.41 -10.14 5.14
N ILE A 375 6.23 -10.60 6.36
CA ILE A 375 6.50 -11.99 6.75
C ILE A 375 5.19 -12.75 6.88
N SER A 376 5.11 -13.91 6.25
CA SER A 376 4.03 -14.86 6.48
C SER A 376 4.57 -16.23 6.90
N VAL A 377 3.79 -16.90 7.75
CA VAL A 377 4.12 -18.24 8.27
C VAL A 377 3.00 -19.20 7.91
N ASP A 378 3.33 -20.23 7.17
CA ASP A 378 2.43 -21.32 6.81
C ASP A 378 2.70 -22.51 7.71
N VAL A 379 1.70 -22.98 8.45
CA VAL A 379 1.75 -24.20 9.27
C VAL A 379 0.96 -25.30 8.56
N LEU A 380 1.59 -26.43 8.33
CA LEU A 380 1.02 -27.55 7.60
C LEU A 380 0.40 -28.55 8.58
N SER A 381 -0.78 -29.09 8.21
CA SER A 381 -1.34 -30.23 8.92
C SER A 381 -0.51 -31.50 8.70
N ALA A 382 -0.72 -32.52 9.53
CA ALA A 382 -0.17 -33.84 9.26
C ALA A 382 -0.67 -34.36 7.90
N PRO A 383 0.22 -34.96 7.08
CA PRO A 383 -0.18 -35.52 5.79
C PRO A 383 -1.15 -36.68 5.94
N GLU A 384 -2.26 -36.68 5.24
CA GLU A 384 -3.25 -37.75 5.16
C GLU A 384 -3.07 -38.52 3.86
N PRO A 385 -2.95 -39.87 3.88
CA PRO A 385 -2.84 -40.68 2.67
C PRO A 385 -4.13 -40.61 1.86
N ILE A 386 -4.02 -40.50 0.54
CA ILE A 386 -5.16 -40.50 -0.39
C ILE A 386 -4.95 -41.58 -1.46
N SER A 387 -6.07 -42.08 -1.98
CA SER A 387 -6.07 -43.19 -2.95
C SER A 387 -6.24 -42.70 -4.39
N SER A 388 -6.76 -41.50 -4.59
CA SER A 388 -7.04 -40.95 -5.89
C SER A 388 -6.83 -39.43 -5.94
N GLU A 389 -6.58 -38.89 -7.14
CA GLU A 389 -6.53 -37.45 -7.38
C GLU A 389 -7.88 -36.76 -7.14
N GLY A 390 -8.98 -37.52 -7.22
CA GLY A 390 -10.32 -37.03 -6.89
C GLY A 390 -10.54 -36.68 -5.40
N ASP A 391 -9.61 -37.10 -4.52
CA ASP A 391 -9.62 -36.75 -3.09
C ASP A 391 -8.99 -35.37 -2.81
N LEU A 392 -8.55 -34.65 -3.88
CA LEU A 392 -7.90 -33.35 -3.82
C LEU A 392 -8.86 -32.24 -4.28
N ASP A 393 -8.91 -31.16 -3.50
CA ASP A 393 -9.37 -29.85 -3.93
C ASP A 393 -8.16 -28.91 -3.88
N PRO A 394 -7.64 -28.42 -5.02
CA PRO A 394 -6.44 -27.59 -5.07
C PRO A 394 -6.55 -26.28 -4.30
N LYS A 395 -7.76 -25.83 -3.98
CA LYS A 395 -7.96 -24.63 -3.15
C LYS A 395 -7.83 -24.90 -1.67
N ILE A 396 -8.07 -26.15 -1.26
CA ILE A 396 -8.09 -26.55 0.16
C ILE A 396 -6.84 -27.37 0.51
N TYR A 397 -6.47 -28.29 -0.36
CA TYR A 397 -5.42 -29.27 -0.07
C TYR A 397 -4.17 -29.06 -0.92
N GLY A 398 -3.03 -29.04 -0.24
CA GLY A 398 -1.75 -29.31 -0.87
C GLY A 398 -1.59 -30.82 -1.11
N VAL A 399 -0.70 -31.18 -2.03
CA VAL A 399 -0.38 -32.57 -2.35
C VAL A 399 1.08 -32.87 -2.12
N ILE A 400 1.35 -34.06 -1.56
CA ILE A 400 2.68 -34.68 -1.52
C ILE A 400 2.62 -35.93 -2.37
N VAL A 401 3.59 -36.08 -3.28
CA VAL A 401 3.83 -37.30 -4.03
C VAL A 401 5.18 -37.92 -3.61
N GLU A 402 5.19 -39.24 -3.39
CA GLU A 402 6.36 -39.94 -2.88
C GLU A 402 6.60 -41.22 -3.64
N ARG A 403 7.87 -41.48 -4.00
CA ARG A 403 8.34 -42.74 -4.54
C ARG A 403 9.77 -43.05 -4.03
N GLY A 404 9.90 -44.00 -3.13
CA GLY A 404 11.16 -44.27 -2.46
C GLY A 404 11.65 -43.04 -1.69
N PHE A 405 12.81 -42.51 -2.05
CA PHE A 405 13.39 -41.33 -1.43
C PHE A 405 13.06 -40.01 -2.22
N ARG A 406 12.41 -40.15 -3.39
CA ARG A 406 11.97 -38.98 -4.17
C ARG A 406 10.63 -38.50 -3.65
N ARG A 407 10.57 -37.23 -3.32
CA ARG A 407 9.35 -36.59 -2.80
C ARG A 407 9.17 -35.19 -3.41
N GLY A 408 7.97 -34.89 -3.83
CA GLY A 408 7.57 -33.54 -4.33
C GLY A 408 6.31 -33.06 -3.65
N LEU A 409 6.18 -31.75 -3.53
CA LEU A 409 5.06 -31.11 -2.87
C LEU A 409 4.58 -29.91 -3.70
N LEU A 410 3.25 -29.69 -3.64
CA LEU A 410 2.64 -28.45 -4.06
C LEU A 410 1.69 -27.96 -2.95
N LEU A 411 1.79 -26.67 -2.61
CA LEU A 411 0.90 -26.00 -1.65
C LEU A 411 -0.50 -25.82 -2.26
N PRO A 412 -1.55 -25.68 -1.45
CA PRO A 412 -2.88 -25.34 -1.93
C PRO A 412 -2.97 -23.88 -2.38
N ASP A 413 -4.07 -23.54 -3.05
CA ASP A 413 -4.50 -22.19 -3.44
C ASP A 413 -3.45 -21.38 -4.21
N LEU A 414 -2.74 -22.01 -5.12
CA LEU A 414 -1.78 -21.35 -5.98
C LEU A 414 -2.46 -20.82 -7.26
N PRO A 415 -2.20 -19.57 -7.69
CA PRO A 415 -2.81 -18.99 -8.88
C PRO A 415 -2.55 -19.84 -10.14
N GLY A 416 -3.62 -20.11 -10.90
CA GLY A 416 -3.55 -20.86 -12.16
C GLY A 416 -3.35 -22.37 -12.01
N ILE A 417 -3.34 -22.92 -10.80
CA ILE A 417 -3.31 -24.36 -10.54
C ILE A 417 -4.74 -24.88 -10.44
N THR A 418 -5.06 -25.79 -11.36
CA THR A 418 -6.33 -26.51 -11.40
C THR A 418 -6.08 -27.99 -11.23
N ASP A 419 -7.12 -28.73 -10.87
CA ASP A 419 -7.16 -30.09 -10.38
C ASP A 419 -6.07 -31.05 -10.94
N PRO A 420 -6.05 -31.55 -12.12
CA PRO A 420 -5.05 -32.58 -12.50
C PRO A 420 -3.61 -32.06 -12.51
N ARG A 421 -3.39 -30.75 -12.68
CA ARG A 421 -2.05 -30.17 -12.73
C ARG A 421 -1.33 -30.14 -11.39
N GLN A 422 -2.04 -30.20 -10.27
CA GLN A 422 -1.43 -30.16 -8.92
C GLN A 422 -0.51 -31.38 -8.73
N VAL A 423 -0.98 -32.58 -9.02
CA VAL A 423 -0.22 -33.82 -8.91
C VAL A 423 0.92 -33.88 -9.92
N GLU A 424 0.66 -33.47 -11.17
CA GLU A 424 1.67 -33.45 -12.23
C GLU A 424 2.86 -32.53 -11.86
N ILE A 425 2.56 -31.34 -11.31
CA ILE A 425 3.60 -30.39 -10.88
C ILE A 425 4.39 -30.96 -9.70
N ALA A 426 3.72 -31.58 -8.73
CA ALA A 426 4.39 -32.22 -7.59
C ALA A 426 5.31 -33.36 -8.05
N ARG A 427 4.87 -34.19 -9.01
CA ARG A 427 5.69 -35.24 -9.64
C ARG A 427 6.92 -34.67 -10.34
N ARG A 428 6.75 -33.61 -11.12
CA ARG A 428 7.84 -32.93 -11.84
C ARG A 428 8.90 -32.39 -10.87
N LYS A 429 8.46 -31.76 -9.76
CA LYS A 429 9.36 -31.31 -8.69
C LYS A 429 10.16 -32.45 -8.05
N ALA A 430 9.57 -33.63 -7.97
CA ALA A 430 10.23 -34.83 -7.41
C ALA A 430 11.08 -35.57 -8.43
N GLY A 431 11.07 -35.21 -9.71
CA GLY A 431 11.70 -35.99 -10.78
C GLY A 431 11.04 -37.37 -10.97
N ILE A 432 9.72 -37.47 -10.76
CA ILE A 432 8.93 -38.72 -10.88
C ILE A 432 8.11 -38.62 -12.17
N GLY A 433 8.25 -39.62 -13.03
CA GLY A 433 7.52 -39.72 -14.28
C GLY A 433 6.00 -39.92 -14.10
N THR A 434 5.21 -39.54 -15.11
CA THR A 434 3.74 -39.62 -15.07
C THR A 434 3.24 -41.06 -14.86
N ASP A 435 3.93 -42.03 -15.45
CA ASP A 435 3.54 -43.47 -15.43
C ASP A 435 4.12 -44.23 -14.22
N GLU A 436 4.91 -43.57 -13.39
CA GLU A 436 5.50 -44.20 -12.23
C GLU A 436 4.48 -44.24 -11.06
N PRO A 437 4.28 -45.40 -10.38
CA PRO A 437 3.39 -45.45 -9.23
C PRO A 437 3.94 -44.63 -8.08
N VAL A 438 3.05 -43.84 -7.44
CA VAL A 438 3.38 -42.97 -6.30
C VAL A 438 2.43 -43.19 -5.15
N LYS A 439 2.91 -42.93 -3.94
CA LYS A 439 2.05 -42.66 -2.79
C LYS A 439 1.69 -41.20 -2.79
N MET A 440 0.41 -40.89 -2.57
CA MET A 440 -0.09 -39.52 -2.49
C MET A 440 -0.62 -39.21 -1.10
N TYR A 441 -0.38 -38.01 -0.66
CA TYR A 441 -0.91 -37.49 0.59
C TYR A 441 -1.44 -36.10 0.35
N ARG A 442 -2.54 -35.73 1.03
CA ARG A 442 -3.05 -34.38 1.11
C ARG A 442 -2.75 -33.76 2.47
N PHE A 443 -2.69 -32.45 2.52
CA PHE A 443 -2.53 -31.68 3.74
C PHE A 443 -3.20 -30.31 3.57
N THR A 444 -3.57 -29.69 4.68
CA THR A 444 -4.05 -28.30 4.69
C THR A 444 -2.94 -27.37 5.13
N VAL A 445 -3.07 -26.10 4.77
CA VAL A 445 -2.15 -25.03 5.18
C VAL A 445 -2.95 -23.95 5.89
N ARG A 446 -2.47 -23.57 7.07
CA ARG A 446 -2.98 -22.39 7.76
C ARG A 446 -1.92 -21.30 7.70
N ARG A 447 -2.26 -20.22 6.99
CA ARG A 447 -1.37 -19.06 6.79
C ARG A 447 -1.66 -17.99 7.83
N TYR A 448 -0.57 -17.42 8.36
CA TYR A 448 -0.56 -16.36 9.36
C TYR A 448 0.24 -15.17 8.81
N TYR A 449 -0.26 -13.96 9.07
CA TYR A 449 0.31 -12.68 8.64
C TYR A 449 0.67 -11.81 9.84
#